data_5218f8aca05bc5d26c9fa2eb0dd5c6fd
#
_entry.id   5218f8aca05bc5d26c9fa2eb0dd5c6fd
#
_cell.length_a   1.000
_cell.length_b   1.000
_cell.length_c   1.000
_cell.angle_alpha   90.00
_cell.angle_beta   90.00
_cell.angle_gamma   90.00
#
_symmetry.space_group_name_H-M   'P 1'
#
loop_
_entity.id
_entity.type
_entity.pdbx_description
1 polymer ?
#
loop_
_entity_poly.entity_id
_entity_poly.type
_entity_poly.pdbx_seq_one_letter_code
_entity_poly.pdbx_strand_id
1 'polypeptide(L)'
;MKHSVPAQTENDLIDFYRNAIRTRSYSNQEGDIAVLILKEMEKLGYDECYIDRVGNVVGRVGSGKKIIHFDSHMDTVNAGDPALWDHPPFSADYADEYIYGRGSVDMKGGLSASVYAAAEAKKQGLLDGKTVYVTTTVCEEDCDGVNLINFYKDSGIKP
;
A
#
# COMPACT_ATOMS: atom_id res chain seq x y z
N MET A 1 10.18 10.53 -23.30
CA MET A 1 10.22 11.57 -22.25
C MET A 1 10.57 10.88 -20.94
N LYS A 2 11.49 11.42 -20.14
CA LYS A 2 11.70 10.92 -18.77
C LYS A 2 10.54 11.44 -17.93
N HIS A 3 9.67 10.57 -17.45
CA HIS A 3 8.66 10.91 -16.48
C HIS A 3 9.38 11.10 -15.14
N SER A 4 9.34 12.30 -14.58
CA SER A 4 9.90 12.59 -13.26
C SER A 4 8.75 12.74 -12.27
N VAL A 5 8.91 12.18 -11.09
CA VAL A 5 8.00 12.40 -9.98
C VAL A 5 8.31 13.78 -9.37
N PRO A 6 7.32 14.64 -9.11
CA PRO A 6 7.55 15.92 -8.42
C PRO A 6 8.12 15.70 -7.02
N ALA A 7 9.05 16.56 -6.59
CA ALA A 7 9.66 16.48 -5.26
C ALA A 7 8.63 16.48 -4.11
N GLN A 8 7.52 17.21 -4.27
CA GLN A 8 6.43 17.19 -3.29
C GLN A 8 5.78 15.81 -3.19
N THR A 9 5.57 15.13 -4.32
CA THR A 9 5.03 13.76 -4.33
C THR A 9 5.98 12.77 -3.65
N GLU A 10 7.30 12.94 -3.82
CA GLU A 10 8.30 12.13 -3.12
C GLU A 10 8.23 12.33 -1.60
N ASN A 11 8.15 13.58 -1.14
CA ASN A 11 8.01 13.89 0.28
C ASN A 11 6.71 13.32 0.86
N ASP A 12 5.59 13.50 0.18
CA ASP A 12 4.29 12.98 0.61
C ASP A 12 4.30 11.44 0.68
N LEU A 13 4.95 10.76 -0.28
CA LEU A 13 5.14 9.31 -0.27
C LEU A 13 5.97 8.87 0.94
N ILE A 14 7.08 9.54 1.22
CA ILE A 14 7.95 9.23 2.37
C ILE A 14 7.17 9.41 3.68
N ASP A 15 6.41 10.48 3.80
CA ASP A 15 5.59 10.74 4.99
C ASP A 15 4.49 9.69 5.18
N PHE A 16 3.79 9.33 4.10
CA PHE A 16 2.81 8.25 4.13
C PHE A 16 3.45 6.91 4.51
N TYR A 17 4.58 6.55 3.90
CA TYR A 17 5.32 5.33 4.19
C TYR A 17 5.75 5.27 5.67
N ARG A 18 6.30 6.37 6.21
CA ARG A 18 6.65 6.44 7.63
C ARG A 18 5.43 6.31 8.54
N ASN A 19 4.31 6.89 8.17
CA ASN A 19 3.05 6.74 8.92
C ASN A 19 2.53 5.30 8.86
N ALA A 20 2.66 4.63 7.72
CA ALA A 20 2.32 3.21 7.59
C ALA A 20 3.18 2.33 8.52
N ILE A 21 4.50 2.61 8.65
CA ILE A 21 5.36 1.89 9.60
C ILE A 21 4.93 2.16 11.06
N ARG A 22 4.64 3.42 11.41
CA ARG A 22 4.19 3.82 12.76
C ARG A 22 2.86 3.19 13.14
N THR A 23 2.02 2.90 12.17
CA THR A 23 0.75 2.21 12.36
C THR A 23 1.01 0.72 12.47
N ARG A 24 1.01 0.21 13.71
CA ARG A 24 1.21 -1.23 13.98
C ARG A 24 0.05 -2.02 13.37
N SER A 25 0.37 -3.07 12.61
CA SER A 25 -0.58 -3.88 11.87
C SER A 25 -0.14 -5.34 11.85
N TYR A 26 -0.24 -6.01 12.99
CA TYR A 26 -0.06 -7.47 13.01
C TYR A 26 -1.23 -8.15 12.28
N SER A 27 -1.00 -9.36 11.76
CA SER A 27 -2.06 -10.16 11.12
C SER A 27 -3.30 -10.22 12.00
N ASN A 28 -4.47 -10.01 11.43
CA ASN A 28 -5.77 -9.85 12.08
C ASN A 28 -5.94 -8.56 12.95
N GLN A 29 -5.04 -7.56 12.82
CA GLN A 29 -5.11 -6.28 13.53
C GLN A 29 -4.86 -5.09 12.58
N GLU A 30 -5.29 -5.20 11.33
CA GLU A 30 -4.96 -4.25 10.26
C GLU A 30 -5.94 -3.07 10.13
N GLY A 31 -6.96 -2.99 10.98
CA GLY A 31 -8.02 -1.97 10.85
C GLY A 31 -7.51 -0.53 10.75
N ASP A 32 -6.56 -0.14 11.59
CA ASP A 32 -6.03 1.23 11.60
C ASP A 32 -5.22 1.56 10.33
N ILE A 33 -4.39 0.62 9.86
CA ILE A 33 -3.63 0.84 8.63
C ILE A 33 -4.55 0.81 7.40
N ALA A 34 -5.60 -0.01 7.39
CA ALA A 34 -6.58 -0.03 6.30
C ALA A 34 -7.26 1.35 6.15
N VAL A 35 -7.65 1.97 7.26
CA VAL A 35 -8.22 3.34 7.27
C VAL A 35 -7.19 4.37 6.81
N LEU A 36 -5.93 4.25 7.22
CA LEU A 36 -4.86 5.14 6.79
C LEU A 36 -4.66 5.07 5.26
N ILE A 37 -4.59 3.87 4.71
CA ILE A 37 -4.39 3.65 3.27
C ILE A 37 -5.59 4.16 2.47
N LEU A 38 -6.82 3.84 2.91
CA LEU A 38 -8.04 4.31 2.26
C LEU A 38 -8.06 5.83 2.14
N LYS A 39 -7.80 6.54 3.24
CA LYS A 39 -7.76 8.01 3.25
C LYS A 39 -6.67 8.57 2.34
N GLU A 40 -5.53 7.93 2.26
CA GLU A 40 -4.46 8.37 1.36
C GLU A 40 -4.85 8.16 -0.11
N MET A 41 -5.49 7.04 -0.47
CA MET A 41 -6.02 6.82 -1.83
C MET A 41 -7.09 7.87 -2.20
N GLU A 42 -7.99 8.21 -1.27
CA GLU A 42 -8.98 9.28 -1.45
C GLU A 42 -8.30 10.64 -1.72
N LYS A 43 -7.33 11.03 -0.88
CA LYS A 43 -6.53 12.26 -1.01
C LYS A 43 -5.79 12.32 -2.34
N LEU A 44 -5.25 11.19 -2.81
CA LEU A 44 -4.53 11.07 -4.07
C LEU A 44 -5.45 11.12 -5.30
N GLY A 45 -6.79 11.03 -5.11
CA GLY A 45 -7.78 11.16 -6.17
C GLY A 45 -7.97 9.87 -6.98
N TYR A 46 -7.96 8.73 -6.34
CA TYR A 46 -8.39 7.47 -6.95
C TYR A 46 -9.83 7.61 -7.47
N ASP A 47 -10.17 6.90 -8.54
CA ASP A 47 -11.52 6.93 -9.11
C ASP A 47 -12.51 6.15 -8.25
N GLU A 48 -12.02 5.15 -7.55
CA GLU A 48 -12.77 4.33 -6.61
C GLU A 48 -11.80 3.79 -5.56
N CYS A 49 -12.20 3.83 -4.29
CA CYS A 49 -11.47 3.14 -3.22
C CYS A 49 -12.44 2.73 -2.10
N TYR A 50 -12.22 1.55 -1.54
CA TYR A 50 -13.06 0.98 -0.48
C TYR A 50 -12.31 -0.10 0.30
N ILE A 51 -12.85 -0.46 1.46
CA ILE A 51 -12.43 -1.64 2.21
C ILE A 51 -13.44 -2.75 1.89
N ASP A 52 -12.96 -3.89 1.43
CA ASP A 52 -13.81 -5.03 1.09
C ASP A 52 -14.29 -5.80 2.33
N ARG A 53 -15.11 -6.85 2.12
CA ARG A 53 -15.73 -7.63 3.21
C ARG A 53 -14.74 -8.39 4.10
N VAL A 54 -13.49 -8.61 3.65
CA VAL A 54 -12.47 -9.31 4.44
C VAL A 54 -11.47 -8.35 5.06
N GLY A 55 -11.52 -7.06 4.69
CA GLY A 55 -10.66 -6.01 5.24
C GLY A 55 -9.57 -5.52 4.27
N ASN A 56 -9.46 -6.06 3.05
CA ASN A 56 -8.53 -5.52 2.06
C ASN A 56 -8.91 -4.10 1.65
N VAL A 57 -7.94 -3.23 1.46
CA VAL A 57 -8.18 -1.94 0.82
C VAL A 57 -7.99 -2.10 -0.69
N VAL A 58 -8.98 -1.64 -1.44
CA VAL A 58 -9.00 -1.72 -2.89
C VAL A 58 -9.07 -0.32 -3.46
N GLY A 59 -8.13 0.03 -4.34
CA GLY A 59 -8.14 1.27 -5.09
C GLY A 59 -8.11 1.01 -6.59
N ARG A 60 -8.81 1.85 -7.36
CA ARG A 60 -8.85 1.80 -8.83
C ARG A 60 -8.59 3.17 -9.41
N VAL A 61 -7.76 3.21 -10.44
CA VAL A 61 -7.57 4.38 -11.32
C VAL A 61 -7.68 3.99 -12.79
N GLY A 62 -8.32 4.83 -13.57
CA GLY A 62 -8.60 4.59 -14.99
C GLY A 62 -9.84 3.72 -15.22
N SER A 63 -10.20 3.56 -16.51
CA SER A 63 -11.42 2.82 -16.94
C SER A 63 -11.22 2.07 -18.27
N GLY A 64 -9.97 1.81 -18.65
CA GLY A 64 -9.64 1.09 -19.87
C GLY A 64 -9.83 -0.43 -19.74
N LYS A 65 -9.79 -1.12 -20.88
CA LYS A 65 -10.02 -2.57 -20.95
C LYS A 65 -8.83 -3.41 -20.45
N LYS A 66 -7.61 -2.87 -20.58
CA LYS A 66 -6.41 -3.57 -20.11
C LYS A 66 -6.27 -3.36 -18.61
N ILE A 67 -6.35 -4.45 -17.85
CA ILE A 67 -6.20 -4.42 -16.40
C ILE A 67 -4.72 -4.64 -16.03
N ILE A 68 -4.23 -3.80 -15.12
CA ILE A 68 -2.95 -3.96 -14.43
C ILE A 68 -3.29 -4.01 -12.95
N HIS A 69 -2.73 -4.96 -12.23
CA HIS A 69 -2.98 -5.11 -10.81
C HIS A 69 -1.67 -5.14 -10.04
N PHE A 70 -1.59 -4.30 -9.02
CA PHE A 70 -0.56 -4.32 -7.99
C PHE A 70 -1.19 -4.80 -6.70
N ASP A 71 -0.66 -5.87 -6.14
CA ASP A 71 -1.03 -6.34 -4.82
C ASP A 71 0.14 -6.19 -3.85
N SER A 72 -0.19 -5.88 -2.61
CA SER A 72 0.74 -5.81 -1.49
C SER A 72 -0.01 -6.15 -0.21
N HIS A 73 0.68 -6.69 0.80
CA HIS A 73 0.04 -6.89 2.10
C HIS A 73 0.30 -5.72 3.05
N MET A 74 -0.62 -5.49 3.99
CA MET A 74 -0.50 -4.40 4.95
C MET A 74 -0.21 -4.88 6.37
N ASP A 75 -0.30 -6.19 6.61
CA ASP A 75 0.10 -6.78 7.88
C ASP A 75 1.61 -6.97 7.98
N THR A 76 2.06 -7.30 9.15
CA THR A 76 3.46 -7.64 9.46
C THR A 76 3.51 -8.71 10.53
N VAL A 77 4.56 -9.51 10.53
CA VAL A 77 4.89 -10.36 11.66
C VAL A 77 5.21 -9.55 12.91
N ASN A 78 5.17 -10.20 14.07
CA ASN A 78 5.49 -9.58 15.34
C ASN A 78 6.92 -8.99 15.34
N ALA A 79 7.11 -7.85 15.99
CA ALA A 79 8.42 -7.21 16.13
C ALA A 79 9.37 -7.95 17.10
N GLY A 80 8.86 -8.84 17.93
CA GLY A 80 9.64 -9.49 18.97
C GLY A 80 9.99 -8.53 20.12
N ASP A 81 11.13 -8.76 20.75
CA ASP A 81 11.62 -7.92 21.84
C ASP A 81 12.15 -6.58 21.29
N PRO A 82 11.55 -5.44 21.65
CA PRO A 82 12.02 -4.13 21.19
C PRO A 82 13.47 -3.80 21.63
N ALA A 83 13.97 -4.42 22.68
CA ALA A 83 15.35 -4.20 23.15
C ALA A 83 16.42 -4.75 22.17
N LEU A 84 16.02 -5.60 21.23
CA LEU A 84 16.90 -6.17 20.20
C LEU A 84 16.97 -5.31 18.93
N TRP A 85 16.30 -4.15 18.90
CA TRP A 85 16.28 -3.26 17.77
C TRP A 85 17.18 -2.05 18.01
N ASP A 86 18.03 -1.72 17.03
CA ASP A 86 18.84 -0.48 17.06
C ASP A 86 17.97 0.78 16.94
N HIS A 87 16.84 0.67 16.23
CA HIS A 87 15.78 1.67 16.14
C HIS A 87 14.46 1.06 16.63
N PRO A 88 13.64 1.77 17.42
CA PRO A 88 12.37 1.21 17.89
C PRO A 88 11.50 0.73 16.68
N PRO A 89 10.90 -0.49 16.75
CA PRO A 89 10.34 -1.16 15.58
C PRO A 89 9.20 -0.40 14.88
N PHE A 90 8.58 0.57 15.53
CA PHE A 90 7.51 1.40 14.95
C PHE A 90 7.82 2.90 14.97
N SER A 91 9.10 3.29 15.12
CA SER A 91 9.50 4.71 15.09
C SER A 91 9.48 5.30 13.68
N ALA A 92 9.73 4.47 12.67
CA ALA A 92 9.99 4.92 11.30
C ALA A 92 11.10 5.97 11.24
N ASP A 93 12.19 5.73 11.99
CA ASP A 93 13.35 6.61 12.00
C ASP A 93 13.94 6.69 10.59
N TYR A 94 14.30 7.92 10.20
CA TYR A 94 15.00 8.17 8.95
C TYR A 94 16.44 8.57 9.28
N ALA A 95 17.37 7.71 8.97
CA ALA A 95 18.80 7.91 9.20
C ALA A 95 19.60 7.25 8.07
N ASP A 96 20.71 7.87 7.68
CA ASP A 96 21.64 7.35 6.66
C ASP A 96 20.94 6.95 5.35
N GLU A 97 19.92 7.71 4.92
CA GLU A 97 19.10 7.48 3.73
C GLU A 97 18.19 6.23 3.81
N TYR A 98 18.04 5.62 4.99
CA TYR A 98 17.17 4.48 5.24
C TYR A 98 16.01 4.84 6.19
N ILE A 99 14.90 4.13 6.03
CA ILE A 99 13.76 4.18 6.95
C ILE A 99 13.70 2.85 7.70
N TYR A 100 13.90 2.93 9.02
CA TYR A 100 13.98 1.77 9.90
C TYR A 100 12.62 1.47 10.52
N GLY A 101 12.27 0.18 10.56
CA GLY A 101 11.08 -0.27 11.29
C GLY A 101 10.53 -1.62 10.82
N ARG A 102 9.64 -2.21 11.63
CA ARG A 102 8.93 -3.44 11.27
C ARG A 102 8.03 -3.18 10.06
N GLY A 103 8.14 -4.04 9.04
CA GLY A 103 7.38 -3.91 7.81
C GLY A 103 7.96 -2.87 6.83
N SER A 104 9.12 -2.24 7.11
CA SER A 104 9.71 -1.29 6.16
C SER A 104 10.04 -1.96 4.83
N VAL A 105 10.68 -3.11 4.83
CA VAL A 105 11.04 -3.87 3.63
C VAL A 105 9.90 -4.79 3.21
N ASP A 106 9.28 -5.48 4.16
CA ASP A 106 8.20 -6.42 3.93
C ASP A 106 6.93 -5.96 4.66
N MET A 107 5.94 -5.33 3.90
CA MET A 107 6.27 -4.76 2.60
C MET A 107 5.66 -3.35 2.44
N LYS A 108 5.61 -2.56 3.54
CA LYS A 108 4.99 -1.22 3.54
C LYS A 108 5.67 -0.23 2.58
N GLY A 109 6.96 -0.47 2.24
CA GLY A 109 7.66 0.31 1.21
C GLY A 109 7.07 0.07 -0.17
N GLY A 110 6.93 -1.20 -0.59
CA GLY A 110 6.29 -1.58 -1.85
C GLY A 110 4.81 -1.18 -1.92
N LEU A 111 4.10 -1.34 -0.82
CA LEU A 111 2.72 -0.88 -0.65
C LEU A 111 2.61 0.64 -0.94
N SER A 112 3.41 1.45 -0.26
CA SER A 112 3.38 2.91 -0.41
C SER A 112 3.75 3.33 -1.84
N ALA A 113 4.75 2.68 -2.42
CA ALA A 113 5.16 2.94 -3.80
C ALA A 113 4.04 2.64 -4.80
N SER A 114 3.33 1.50 -4.66
CA SER A 114 2.23 1.12 -5.56
C SER A 114 1.05 2.09 -5.49
N VAL A 115 0.69 2.52 -4.27
CA VAL A 115 -0.38 3.51 -4.03
C VAL A 115 -0.06 4.83 -4.72
N TYR A 116 1.14 5.33 -4.57
CA TYR A 116 1.54 6.61 -5.20
C TYR A 116 1.77 6.49 -6.70
N ALA A 117 2.36 5.38 -7.18
CA ALA A 117 2.63 5.18 -8.60
C ALA A 117 1.34 5.14 -9.44
N ALA A 118 0.28 4.49 -8.95
CA ALA A 118 -0.99 4.45 -9.67
C ALA A 118 -1.65 5.82 -9.77
N ALA A 119 -1.65 6.60 -8.70
CA ALA A 119 -2.16 7.97 -8.69
C ALA A 119 -1.35 8.89 -9.61
N GLU A 120 -0.02 8.77 -9.58
CA GLU A 120 0.87 9.58 -10.41
C GLU A 120 0.73 9.22 -11.90
N ALA A 121 0.56 7.93 -12.23
CA ALA A 121 0.27 7.49 -13.60
C ALA A 121 -1.04 8.10 -14.12
N LYS A 122 -2.07 8.22 -13.28
CA LYS A 122 -3.32 8.92 -13.62
C LYS A 122 -3.07 10.39 -13.90
N LYS A 123 -2.38 11.10 -12.98
CA LYS A 123 -2.07 12.53 -13.12
C LYS A 123 -1.27 12.85 -14.39
N GLN A 124 -0.34 11.96 -14.77
CA GLN A 124 0.47 12.10 -15.97
C GLN A 124 -0.21 11.62 -17.25
N GLY A 125 -1.46 11.16 -17.21
CA GLY A 125 -2.19 10.71 -18.39
C GLY A 125 -1.65 9.41 -19.00
N LEU A 126 -1.02 8.53 -18.23
CA LEU A 126 -0.39 7.28 -18.70
C LEU A 126 -1.36 6.09 -18.76
N LEU A 127 -2.63 6.30 -18.40
CA LEU A 127 -3.64 5.25 -18.27
C LEU A 127 -4.50 5.05 -19.53
N ASP A 128 -4.07 5.56 -20.70
CA ASP A 128 -4.84 5.37 -21.93
C ASP A 128 -5.10 3.88 -22.19
N GLY A 129 -6.40 3.52 -22.33
CA GLY A 129 -6.86 2.16 -22.52
C GLY A 129 -6.64 1.19 -21.35
N LYS A 130 -6.21 1.69 -20.18
CA LYS A 130 -5.85 0.88 -19.01
C LYS A 130 -6.70 1.20 -17.79
N THR A 131 -6.84 0.19 -16.94
CA THR A 131 -7.32 0.31 -15.56
C THR A 131 -6.25 -0.26 -14.65
N VAL A 132 -5.87 0.47 -13.62
CA VAL A 132 -4.93 -0.01 -12.60
C VAL A 132 -5.71 -0.24 -11.32
N TYR A 133 -5.61 -1.44 -10.79
CA TYR A 133 -6.03 -1.79 -9.44
C TYR A 133 -4.82 -1.84 -8.52
N VAL A 134 -4.97 -1.31 -7.33
CA VAL A 134 -4.02 -1.45 -6.22
C VAL A 134 -4.80 -2.07 -5.07
N THR A 135 -4.41 -3.26 -4.64
CA THR A 135 -4.94 -3.86 -3.42
C THR A 135 -3.87 -3.87 -2.33
N THR A 136 -4.33 -3.69 -1.09
CA THR A 136 -3.51 -3.98 0.07
C THR A 136 -4.25 -5.00 0.91
N THR A 137 -3.73 -6.23 0.92
CA THR A 137 -4.41 -7.38 1.51
C THR A 137 -4.09 -7.52 2.99
N VAL A 138 -5.03 -8.11 3.71
CA VAL A 138 -4.89 -8.46 5.13
C VAL A 138 -4.38 -9.87 5.30
N CYS A 139 -3.70 -10.13 6.42
CA CYS A 139 -3.35 -11.47 6.91
C CYS A 139 -2.52 -12.30 5.91
N GLU A 140 -1.62 -11.65 5.16
CA GLU A 140 -0.76 -12.36 4.21
C GLU A 140 0.26 -13.22 4.93
N GLU A 141 0.91 -12.69 5.96
CA GLU A 141 1.97 -13.35 6.75
C GLU A 141 1.50 -14.64 7.44
N ASP A 142 0.19 -14.76 7.74
CA ASP A 142 -0.41 -15.94 8.36
C ASP A 142 -1.15 -16.85 7.34
N CYS A 143 -1.56 -16.32 6.18
CA CYS A 143 -2.49 -16.98 5.28
C CYS A 143 -2.01 -17.09 3.82
N ASP A 144 -0.75 -16.78 3.51
CA ASP A 144 -0.15 -16.91 2.17
C ASP A 144 -1.00 -16.31 1.04
N GLY A 145 -1.53 -15.08 1.24
CA GLY A 145 -2.27 -14.34 0.20
C GLY A 145 -3.66 -14.87 -0.13
N VAL A 146 -4.29 -15.71 0.71
CA VAL A 146 -5.65 -16.24 0.47
C VAL A 146 -6.68 -15.11 0.30
N ASN A 147 -6.48 -13.95 0.91
CA ASN A 147 -7.37 -12.81 0.83
C ASN A 147 -7.31 -12.09 -0.53
N LEU A 148 -6.22 -12.20 -1.26
CA LEU A 148 -6.15 -11.80 -2.66
C LEU A 148 -7.05 -12.71 -3.54
N ILE A 149 -7.05 -14.01 -3.27
CA ILE A 149 -7.94 -14.96 -3.98
C ILE A 149 -9.41 -14.60 -3.72
N ASN A 150 -9.76 -14.21 -2.49
CA ASN A 150 -11.10 -13.74 -2.15
C ASN A 150 -11.47 -12.48 -2.95
N PHE A 151 -10.57 -11.51 -3.06
CA PHE A 151 -10.77 -10.32 -3.88
C PHE A 151 -11.06 -10.67 -5.35
N TYR A 152 -10.29 -11.57 -5.98
CA TYR A 152 -10.54 -11.99 -7.37
C TYR A 152 -11.88 -12.69 -7.55
N LYS A 153 -12.30 -13.52 -6.59
CA LYS A 153 -13.60 -14.20 -6.63
C LYS A 153 -14.77 -13.22 -6.54
N ASP A 154 -14.63 -12.22 -5.64
CA ASP A 154 -15.71 -11.27 -5.36
C ASP A 154 -15.81 -10.20 -6.46
N SER A 155 -14.69 -9.71 -6.96
CA SER A 155 -14.63 -8.64 -7.97
C SER A 155 -14.82 -9.17 -9.41
N GLY A 156 -14.50 -10.43 -9.65
CA GLY A 156 -14.47 -11.02 -11.01
C GLY A 156 -13.35 -10.47 -11.90
N ILE A 157 -12.43 -9.68 -11.34
CA ILE A 157 -11.29 -9.09 -12.05
C ILE A 157 -10.33 -10.20 -12.49
N LYS A 158 -9.82 -10.06 -13.72
CA LYS A 158 -8.81 -10.95 -14.32
C LYS A 158 -7.73 -10.06 -14.91
N PRO A 159 -6.63 -9.79 -14.20
CA PRO A 159 -5.51 -9.01 -14.69
C PRO A 159 -4.71 -9.71 -15.78
#